data_9ecd1c4e1297cfe315b46ad21e8c853a
#
_entry.id   9ecd1c4e1297cfe315b46ad21e8c853a
#
_cell.length_a   1.000
_cell.length_b   1.000
_cell.length_c   1.000
_cell.angle_alpha   90.00
_cell.angle_beta   90.00
_cell.angle_gamma   90.00
#
_symmetry.space_group_name_H-M   'P 1'
#
loop_
_entity.id
_entity.type
_entity.pdbx_description
1 polymer ?
#
loop_
_entity_poly.entity_id
_entity_poly.type
_entity_poly.pdbx_seq_one_letter_code
_entity_poly.pdbx_strand_id
1 'polypeptide(L)'
;SLYDELIYALIADSEQALLFCEKYSPLFDFDYVYEPAEDILGLIYISCKNIDSRKATGSYYTPTKIVKKLIEKLDIASDARILDPCCGTGNFLLQLPAHVRFDQIYGNDTDTISVKITRLNMVLKYDILSVKTLYEHITEADYLASDSKTSYQYIIGNPPWGYEFSESEKEKLRKNYRTASGKNIESYDLFIEKALRNLSINGQLSFILPEAILNVKAHTPVRTAIMESNSIRYLNFLGNAFDKVQCPCIILQLIHTGKPLSTVGMEVSDCSHCTTILTNRKISAEYFSFHTTDAEYQLLEKKLRKKADYFSD
;
A
#
# COMPACT_ATOMS: atom_id res chain seq x y z
N SER A 1 -15.42 -30.38 3.16
CA SER A 1 -14.30 -29.67 3.84
C SER A 1 -14.47 -28.17 3.67
N LEU A 2 -13.72 -27.36 4.43
CA LEU A 2 -13.67 -25.90 4.26
C LEU A 2 -13.24 -25.53 2.83
N TYR A 3 -12.34 -26.31 2.24
CA TYR A 3 -11.91 -26.12 0.85
C TYR A 3 -13.06 -26.32 -0.13
N ASP A 4 -13.88 -27.32 0.05
CA ASP A 4 -15.05 -27.57 -0.82
C ASP A 4 -16.02 -26.40 -0.73
N GLU A 5 -16.33 -25.92 0.47
CA GLU A 5 -17.20 -24.74 0.65
C GLU A 5 -16.64 -23.50 -0.04
N LEU A 6 -15.33 -23.28 0.05
CA LEU A 6 -14.66 -22.15 -0.61
C LEU A 6 -14.66 -22.30 -2.13
N ILE A 7 -14.35 -23.48 -2.65
CA ILE A 7 -14.36 -23.74 -4.08
C ILE A 7 -15.77 -23.50 -4.63
N TYR A 8 -16.82 -24.05 -4.00
CA TYR A 8 -18.21 -23.80 -4.39
C TYR A 8 -18.61 -22.33 -4.30
N ALA A 9 -18.16 -21.61 -3.28
CA ALA A 9 -18.43 -20.18 -3.14
C ALA A 9 -17.67 -19.30 -4.17
N LEU A 10 -16.55 -19.81 -4.69
CA LEU A 10 -15.71 -19.09 -5.65
C LEU A 10 -16.11 -19.32 -7.11
N ILE A 11 -16.67 -20.49 -7.41
CA ILE A 11 -17.08 -20.88 -8.76
C ILE A 11 -18.58 -20.61 -8.89
N ALA A 12 -18.94 -19.54 -9.59
CA ALA A 12 -20.33 -19.11 -9.76
C ALA A 12 -21.19 -20.10 -10.55
N ASP A 13 -20.58 -20.88 -11.44
CA ASP A 13 -21.22 -21.93 -12.24
C ASP A 13 -20.29 -23.13 -12.31
N SER A 14 -20.53 -24.12 -11.43
CA SER A 14 -19.69 -25.30 -11.32
C SER A 14 -19.79 -26.24 -12.54
N GLU A 15 -20.96 -26.31 -13.22
CA GLU A 15 -21.11 -27.15 -14.42
C GLU A 15 -20.31 -26.53 -15.59
N GLN A 16 -20.42 -25.24 -15.79
CA GLN A 16 -19.68 -24.54 -16.84
C GLN A 16 -18.17 -24.56 -16.59
N ALA A 17 -17.75 -24.46 -15.32
CA ALA A 17 -16.35 -24.56 -14.94
C ALA A 17 -15.78 -25.98 -15.20
N LEU A 18 -16.54 -27.04 -14.90
CA LEU A 18 -16.17 -28.42 -15.20
C LEU A 18 -16.04 -28.69 -16.71
N LEU A 19 -17.02 -28.23 -17.48
CA LEU A 19 -16.96 -28.32 -18.96
C LEU A 19 -15.75 -27.58 -19.54
N PHE A 20 -15.39 -26.41 -18.94
CA PHE A 20 -14.21 -25.66 -19.32
C PHE A 20 -12.93 -26.43 -18.99
N CYS A 21 -12.83 -27.02 -17.80
CA CYS A 21 -11.69 -27.83 -17.39
C CYS A 21 -11.52 -29.06 -18.27
N GLU A 22 -12.61 -29.76 -18.63
CA GLU A 22 -12.56 -30.88 -19.56
C GLU A 22 -12.07 -30.45 -20.97
N LYS A 23 -12.62 -29.36 -21.51
CA LYS A 23 -12.26 -28.84 -22.82
C LYS A 23 -10.81 -28.39 -22.92
N TYR A 24 -10.25 -27.88 -21.84
CA TYR A 24 -8.89 -27.34 -21.77
C TYR A 24 -7.98 -28.14 -20.83
N SER A 25 -8.26 -29.46 -20.65
CA SER A 25 -7.51 -30.32 -19.74
C SER A 25 -6.00 -30.20 -19.88
N PRO A 26 -5.38 -30.06 -21.10
CA PRO A 26 -3.94 -29.90 -21.20
C PRO A 26 -3.37 -28.65 -20.48
N LEU A 27 -4.19 -27.65 -20.20
CA LEU A 27 -3.77 -26.48 -19.41
C LEU A 27 -3.69 -26.77 -17.90
N PHE A 28 -4.32 -27.87 -17.46
CA PHE A 28 -4.38 -28.29 -16.06
C PHE A 28 -3.53 -29.54 -15.78
N ASP A 29 -2.97 -30.15 -16.83
CA ASP A 29 -2.19 -31.39 -16.75
C ASP A 29 -0.69 -31.16 -16.51
N PHE A 30 -0.29 -30.02 -15.97
CA PHE A 30 1.10 -29.81 -15.58
C PHE A 30 1.28 -29.83 -14.06
N ASP A 31 2.40 -30.37 -13.61
CA ASP A 31 2.76 -30.42 -12.21
C ASP A 31 2.97 -28.98 -11.67
N TYR A 32 2.00 -28.53 -10.90
CA TYR A 32 2.06 -27.26 -10.25
C TYR A 32 2.75 -27.38 -8.88
N VAL A 33 3.93 -26.79 -8.76
CA VAL A 33 4.63 -26.74 -7.48
C VAL A 33 4.12 -25.53 -6.71
N TYR A 34 3.37 -25.78 -5.62
CA TYR A 34 2.99 -24.74 -4.69
C TYR A 34 4.21 -24.28 -3.89
N GLU A 35 4.58 -23.02 -4.04
CA GLU A 35 5.57 -22.36 -3.20
C GLU A 35 4.87 -21.53 -2.12
N PRO A 36 5.04 -21.88 -0.84
CA PRO A 36 4.44 -21.12 0.27
C PRO A 36 4.83 -19.64 0.20
N ALA A 37 3.85 -18.76 0.39
CA ALA A 37 4.00 -17.33 0.34
C ALA A 37 4.29 -16.71 -1.05
N GLU A 38 4.28 -17.46 -2.13
CA GLU A 38 4.26 -16.90 -3.49
C GLU A 38 2.81 -16.75 -3.98
N ASP A 39 2.47 -15.56 -4.48
CA ASP A 39 1.12 -15.26 -5.03
C ASP A 39 1.02 -15.67 -6.50
N ILE A 40 1.08 -16.97 -6.76
CA ILE A 40 1.06 -17.51 -8.14
C ILE A 40 -0.32 -17.33 -8.77
N LEU A 41 -1.40 -17.53 -8.02
CA LEU A 41 -2.76 -17.30 -8.51
C LEU A 41 -2.96 -15.84 -8.91
N GLY A 42 -2.48 -14.91 -8.11
CA GLY A 42 -2.52 -13.50 -8.43
C GLY A 42 -1.66 -13.14 -9.64
N LEU A 43 -0.47 -13.70 -9.76
CA LEU A 43 0.38 -13.50 -10.94
C LEU A 43 -0.30 -13.98 -12.23
N ILE A 44 -0.93 -15.14 -12.21
CA ILE A 44 -1.70 -15.67 -13.35
C ILE A 44 -2.86 -14.74 -13.67
N TYR A 45 -3.67 -14.38 -12.66
CA TYR A 45 -4.84 -13.53 -12.84
C TYR A 45 -4.47 -12.16 -13.44
N ILE A 46 -3.49 -11.48 -12.86
CA ILE A 46 -3.05 -10.18 -13.35
C ILE A 46 -2.45 -10.30 -14.76
N SER A 47 -1.75 -11.40 -15.07
CA SER A 47 -1.20 -11.62 -16.41
C SER A 47 -2.30 -11.78 -17.48
N CYS A 48 -3.44 -12.33 -17.10
CA CYS A 48 -4.62 -12.47 -17.98
C CYS A 48 -5.42 -11.17 -18.15
N LYS A 49 -5.28 -10.18 -17.22
CA LYS A 49 -5.94 -8.88 -17.36
C LYS A 49 -5.38 -8.07 -18.53
N ASN A 50 -6.27 -7.44 -19.31
CA ASN A 50 -5.87 -6.52 -20.35
C ASN A 50 -5.11 -5.30 -19.78
N ILE A 51 -4.08 -4.82 -20.49
CA ILE A 51 -3.25 -3.68 -20.08
C ILE A 51 -4.09 -2.42 -19.88
N ASP A 52 -5.09 -2.18 -20.72
CA ASP A 52 -5.95 -1.00 -20.61
C ASP A 52 -6.83 -1.06 -19.38
N SER A 53 -7.35 -2.23 -19.01
CA SER A 53 -8.14 -2.39 -17.78
C SER A 53 -7.27 -2.22 -16.52
N ARG A 54 -6.00 -2.64 -16.56
CA ARG A 54 -5.05 -2.41 -15.46
C ARG A 54 -4.76 -0.92 -15.24
N LYS A 55 -4.57 -0.18 -16.33
CA LYS A 55 -4.34 1.28 -16.27
C LYS A 55 -5.57 2.01 -15.74
N ALA A 56 -6.77 1.66 -16.19
CA ALA A 56 -8.01 2.30 -15.77
C ALA A 56 -8.30 2.10 -14.27
N THR A 57 -7.94 0.94 -13.72
CA THR A 57 -8.12 0.61 -12.29
C THR A 57 -6.91 0.95 -11.42
N GLY A 58 -5.78 1.36 -12.01
CA GLY A 58 -4.53 1.57 -11.27
C GLY A 58 -3.95 0.29 -10.65
N SER A 59 -4.37 -0.88 -11.14
CA SER A 59 -4.04 -2.19 -10.55
C SER A 59 -2.76 -2.74 -11.16
N TYR A 60 -1.70 -2.82 -10.37
CA TYR A 60 -0.42 -3.39 -10.75
C TYR A 60 -0.01 -4.48 -9.77
N TYR A 61 0.49 -5.61 -10.31
CA TYR A 61 1.10 -6.62 -9.45
C TYR A 61 2.39 -6.09 -8.84
N THR A 62 2.47 -6.10 -7.53
CA THR A 62 3.69 -5.70 -6.82
C THR A 62 4.64 -6.89 -6.72
N PRO A 63 5.87 -6.83 -7.26
CA PRO A 63 6.80 -7.93 -7.15
C PRO A 63 7.04 -8.33 -5.69
N THR A 64 6.95 -9.63 -5.38
CA THR A 64 7.08 -10.18 -4.02
C THR A 64 8.36 -9.71 -3.32
N LYS A 65 9.48 -9.56 -4.06
CA LYS A 65 10.74 -9.03 -3.51
C LYS A 65 10.59 -7.61 -2.92
N ILE A 66 9.77 -6.76 -3.53
CA ILE A 66 9.52 -5.40 -3.03
C ILE A 66 8.63 -5.44 -1.80
N VAL A 67 7.61 -6.32 -1.82
CA VAL A 67 6.73 -6.53 -0.66
C VAL A 67 7.54 -7.02 0.54
N LYS A 68 8.39 -8.03 0.37
CA LYS A 68 9.30 -8.53 1.42
C LYS A 68 10.14 -7.40 2.00
N LYS A 69 10.76 -6.57 1.14
CA LYS A 69 11.57 -5.43 1.58
C LYS A 69 10.78 -4.42 2.42
N LEU A 70 9.50 -4.20 2.10
CA LEU A 70 8.62 -3.34 2.88
C LEU A 70 8.30 -3.96 4.24
N ILE A 71 7.91 -5.24 4.27
CA ILE A 71 7.50 -5.97 5.48
C ILE A 71 8.69 -6.14 6.45
N GLU A 72 9.89 -6.43 5.96
CA GLU A 72 11.11 -6.60 6.77
C GLU A 72 11.47 -5.35 7.60
N LYS A 73 11.00 -4.18 7.17
CA LYS A 73 11.19 -2.91 7.90
C LYS A 73 10.13 -2.64 8.97
N LEU A 74 9.14 -3.53 9.11
CA LEU A 74 8.09 -3.44 10.12
C LEU A 74 8.37 -4.41 11.26
N ASP A 75 8.44 -3.89 12.48
CA ASP A 75 8.52 -4.71 13.69
C ASP A 75 7.09 -5.05 14.16
N ILE A 76 6.49 -6.05 13.50
CA ILE A 76 5.09 -6.40 13.70
C ILE A 76 4.92 -7.16 15.02
N ALA A 77 4.20 -6.54 15.96
CA ALA A 77 3.89 -7.15 17.24
C ALA A 77 2.90 -8.33 17.09
N SER A 78 3.00 -9.30 18.02
CA SER A 78 2.22 -10.55 17.96
C SER A 78 0.72 -10.40 18.19
N ASP A 79 0.26 -9.23 18.63
CA ASP A 79 -1.15 -8.90 18.89
C ASP A 79 -1.69 -7.76 18.00
N ALA A 80 -0.88 -7.32 17.04
CA ALA A 80 -1.20 -6.18 16.19
C ALA A 80 -2.30 -6.48 15.17
N ARG A 81 -3.21 -5.53 14.94
CA ARG A 81 -4.17 -5.56 13.82
C ARG A 81 -3.55 -4.94 12.59
N ILE A 82 -3.62 -5.65 11.49
CA ILE A 82 -2.97 -5.30 10.22
C ILE A 82 -4.04 -5.16 9.15
N LEU A 83 -4.01 -4.05 8.40
CA LEU A 83 -4.90 -3.82 7.26
C LEU A 83 -4.09 -3.64 5.98
N ASP A 84 -4.53 -4.32 4.92
CA ASP A 84 -4.23 -3.95 3.55
C ASP A 84 -5.53 -3.41 2.90
N PRO A 85 -5.67 -2.10 2.69
CA PRO A 85 -6.91 -1.48 2.20
C PRO A 85 -7.15 -1.64 0.70
N CYS A 86 -6.23 -2.25 -0.02
CA CYS A 86 -6.26 -2.50 -1.47
C CYS A 86 -5.50 -3.79 -1.77
N CYS A 87 -5.90 -4.87 -1.09
CA CYS A 87 -5.10 -6.09 -0.96
C CYS A 87 -4.89 -6.86 -2.29
N GLY A 88 -5.66 -6.52 -3.33
CA GLY A 88 -5.58 -7.22 -4.60
C GLY A 88 -5.76 -8.73 -4.39
N THR A 89 -4.78 -9.49 -4.83
CA THR A 89 -4.72 -10.96 -4.71
C THR A 89 -4.04 -11.44 -3.41
N GLY A 90 -3.69 -10.51 -2.51
CA GLY A 90 -3.21 -10.82 -1.16
C GLY A 90 -1.68 -10.93 -1.02
N ASN A 91 -0.91 -10.49 -2.01
CA ASN A 91 0.54 -10.66 -1.97
C ASN A 91 1.20 -10.03 -0.72
N PHE A 92 0.76 -8.84 -0.26
CA PHE A 92 1.27 -8.25 0.98
C PHE A 92 0.92 -9.11 2.20
N LEU A 93 -0.30 -9.63 2.28
CA LEU A 93 -0.75 -10.46 3.38
C LEU A 93 -0.03 -11.83 3.42
N LEU A 94 0.35 -12.35 2.25
CA LEU A 94 1.18 -13.54 2.14
C LEU A 94 2.59 -13.36 2.69
N GLN A 95 3.14 -12.15 2.68
CA GLN A 95 4.50 -11.88 3.16
C GLN A 95 4.56 -11.56 4.65
N LEU A 96 3.44 -11.51 5.36
CA LEU A 96 3.44 -11.27 6.81
C LEU A 96 4.18 -12.38 7.56
N PRO A 97 4.92 -12.04 8.64
CA PRO A 97 5.68 -13.01 9.42
C PRO A 97 4.85 -14.18 9.97
N ALA A 98 5.47 -15.33 10.15
CA ALA A 98 4.80 -16.57 10.59
C ALA A 98 4.13 -16.47 11.97
N HIS A 99 4.54 -15.53 12.83
CA HIS A 99 3.92 -15.33 14.14
C HIS A 99 2.60 -14.55 14.07
N VAL A 100 2.30 -13.91 12.94
CA VAL A 100 1.03 -13.20 12.73
C VAL A 100 -0.07 -14.20 12.44
N ARG A 101 -1.16 -14.16 13.21
CA ARG A 101 -2.32 -15.03 13.04
C ARG A 101 -3.36 -14.41 12.12
N PHE A 102 -4.22 -15.23 11.52
CA PHE A 102 -5.24 -14.76 10.60
C PHE A 102 -6.25 -13.79 11.26
N ASP A 103 -6.59 -13.98 12.53
CA ASP A 103 -7.52 -13.11 13.27
C ASP A 103 -7.01 -11.66 13.46
N GLN A 104 -5.78 -11.39 13.12
CA GLN A 104 -5.16 -10.07 13.15
C GLN A 104 -5.17 -9.36 11.79
N ILE A 105 -5.46 -10.09 10.71
CA ILE A 105 -5.27 -9.66 9.32
C ILE A 105 -6.60 -9.21 8.74
N TYR A 106 -6.60 -8.05 8.12
CA TYR A 106 -7.74 -7.49 7.40
C TYR A 106 -7.30 -7.11 5.99
N GLY A 107 -8.06 -7.52 4.99
CA GLY A 107 -7.85 -7.17 3.59
C GLY A 107 -9.12 -6.61 2.98
N ASN A 108 -8.98 -5.65 2.12
CA ASN A 108 -10.10 -5.04 1.41
C ASN A 108 -9.69 -4.76 -0.04
N ASP A 109 -10.57 -5.06 -0.98
CA ASP A 109 -10.42 -4.67 -2.39
C ASP A 109 -11.79 -4.53 -3.05
N THR A 110 -11.87 -3.80 -4.14
CA THR A 110 -13.10 -3.66 -4.96
C THR A 110 -13.21 -4.70 -6.06
N ASP A 111 -12.13 -5.39 -6.42
CA ASP A 111 -12.11 -6.41 -7.45
C ASP A 111 -12.53 -7.77 -6.87
N THR A 112 -13.73 -8.20 -7.20
CA THR A 112 -14.33 -9.47 -6.76
C THR A 112 -13.40 -10.67 -6.96
N ILE A 113 -12.72 -10.78 -8.11
CA ILE A 113 -11.85 -11.92 -8.42
C ILE A 113 -10.58 -11.85 -7.57
N SER A 114 -9.99 -10.67 -7.43
CA SER A 114 -8.83 -10.47 -6.56
C SER A 114 -9.14 -10.84 -5.11
N VAL A 115 -10.30 -10.44 -4.58
CA VAL A 115 -10.75 -10.80 -3.22
C VAL A 115 -10.92 -12.31 -3.07
N LYS A 116 -11.49 -12.99 -4.08
CA LYS A 116 -11.61 -14.46 -4.09
C LYS A 116 -10.24 -15.13 -4.05
N ILE A 117 -9.27 -14.66 -4.84
CA ILE A 117 -7.90 -15.17 -4.84
C ILE A 117 -7.23 -14.91 -3.49
N THR A 118 -7.39 -13.72 -2.90
CA THR A 118 -6.88 -13.42 -1.57
C THR A 118 -7.43 -14.39 -0.53
N ARG A 119 -8.72 -14.68 -0.55
CA ARG A 119 -9.33 -15.67 0.37
C ARG A 119 -8.71 -17.05 0.21
N LEU A 120 -8.48 -17.52 -1.03
CA LEU A 120 -7.78 -18.79 -1.28
C LEU A 120 -6.35 -18.77 -0.73
N ASN A 121 -5.60 -17.71 -1.03
CA ASN A 121 -4.23 -17.54 -0.54
C ASN A 121 -4.16 -17.55 0.99
N MET A 122 -5.13 -16.93 1.67
CA MET A 122 -5.19 -16.93 3.14
C MET A 122 -5.48 -18.32 3.69
N VAL A 123 -6.39 -19.09 3.08
CA VAL A 123 -6.68 -20.48 3.50
C VAL A 123 -5.47 -21.40 3.29
N LEU A 124 -4.71 -21.18 2.22
CA LEU A 124 -3.49 -21.94 1.95
C LEU A 124 -2.36 -21.63 2.93
N LYS A 125 -2.33 -20.41 3.47
CA LYS A 125 -1.26 -19.98 4.40
C LYS A 125 -1.63 -20.20 5.87
N TYR A 126 -2.91 -20.05 6.24
CA TYR A 126 -3.35 -20.00 7.62
C TYR A 126 -4.37 -21.09 7.92
N ASP A 127 -4.36 -21.61 9.14
CA ASP A 127 -5.38 -22.54 9.64
C ASP A 127 -6.69 -21.80 9.93
N ILE A 128 -7.47 -21.54 8.89
CA ILE A 128 -8.74 -20.83 9.01
C ILE A 128 -9.85 -21.84 9.31
N LEU A 129 -10.60 -21.61 10.40
CA LEU A 129 -11.58 -22.58 10.91
C LEU A 129 -12.97 -22.41 10.30
N SER A 130 -13.29 -21.26 9.69
CA SER A 130 -14.60 -21.03 9.10
C SER A 130 -14.58 -20.04 7.93
N VAL A 131 -15.45 -20.29 6.96
CA VAL A 131 -15.70 -19.38 5.83
C VAL A 131 -16.19 -18.02 6.32
N LYS A 132 -17.03 -17.99 7.37
CA LYS A 132 -17.53 -16.74 7.94
C LYS A 132 -16.39 -15.82 8.39
N THR A 133 -15.46 -16.32 9.17
CA THR A 133 -14.28 -15.55 9.61
C THR A 133 -13.46 -15.03 8.43
N LEU A 134 -13.27 -15.87 7.40
CA LEU A 134 -12.57 -15.45 6.19
C LEU A 134 -13.25 -14.27 5.50
N TYR A 135 -14.57 -14.28 5.38
CA TYR A 135 -15.34 -13.21 4.74
C TYR A 135 -15.44 -11.93 5.58
N GLU A 136 -15.38 -12.05 6.90
CA GLU A 136 -15.35 -10.91 7.82
C GLU A 136 -13.99 -10.17 7.76
N HIS A 137 -12.90 -10.90 7.50
CA HIS A 137 -11.55 -10.35 7.47
C HIS A 137 -11.09 -9.92 6.08
N ILE A 138 -11.51 -10.63 5.03
CA ILE A 138 -11.18 -10.31 3.65
C ILE A 138 -12.45 -9.89 2.92
N THR A 139 -12.63 -8.60 2.72
CA THR A 139 -13.89 -8.00 2.27
C THR A 139 -13.80 -7.42 0.86
N GLU A 140 -14.89 -7.57 0.11
CA GLU A 140 -15.09 -6.86 -1.15
C GLU A 140 -15.82 -5.55 -0.85
N ALA A 141 -15.10 -4.44 -0.85
CA ALA A 141 -15.67 -3.13 -0.55
C ALA A 141 -14.76 -1.99 -1.03
N ASP A 142 -15.35 -0.81 -1.23
CA ASP A 142 -14.59 0.41 -1.45
C ASP A 142 -14.09 0.97 -0.11
N TYR A 143 -12.78 0.90 0.09
CA TYR A 143 -12.15 1.44 1.31
C TYR A 143 -12.47 2.91 1.51
N LEU A 144 -12.44 3.72 0.44
CA LEU A 144 -12.67 5.17 0.53
C LEU A 144 -14.12 5.51 0.92
N ALA A 145 -15.09 4.68 0.56
CA ALA A 145 -16.49 4.87 0.89
C ALA A 145 -16.88 4.36 2.28
N SER A 146 -16.06 3.52 2.91
CA SER A 146 -16.34 2.94 4.22
C SER A 146 -16.27 3.98 5.35
N ASP A 147 -17.24 4.01 6.25
CA ASP A 147 -17.25 4.86 7.45
C ASP A 147 -16.63 4.17 8.68
N SER A 148 -15.88 3.08 8.47
CA SER A 148 -15.27 2.31 9.55
C SER A 148 -14.31 3.19 10.38
N LYS A 149 -14.56 3.23 11.70
CA LYS A 149 -13.69 3.87 12.70
C LYS A 149 -12.70 2.89 13.33
N THR A 150 -12.56 1.72 12.74
CA THR A 150 -11.62 0.70 13.22
C THR A 150 -10.19 1.22 13.12
N SER A 151 -9.44 1.06 14.20
CA SER A 151 -8.02 1.42 14.26
C SER A 151 -7.14 0.20 14.06
N TYR A 152 -6.03 0.39 13.34
CA TYR A 152 -5.03 -0.62 13.03
C TYR A 152 -3.66 -0.18 13.53
N GLN A 153 -2.84 -1.13 13.98
CA GLN A 153 -1.45 -0.87 14.33
C GLN A 153 -0.57 -0.82 13.08
N TYR A 154 -0.93 -1.59 12.05
CA TYR A 154 -0.22 -1.55 10.77
C TYR A 154 -1.20 -1.43 9.62
N ILE A 155 -0.91 -0.51 8.70
CA ILE A 155 -1.61 -0.40 7.42
C ILE A 155 -0.55 -0.49 6.34
N ILE A 156 -0.68 -1.48 5.47
CA ILE A 156 0.31 -1.81 4.44
C ILE A 156 -0.36 -1.91 3.08
N GLY A 157 0.39 -1.78 2.00
CA GLY A 157 -0.16 -2.03 0.66
C GLY A 157 0.47 -1.18 -0.45
N ASN A 158 -0.14 -1.30 -1.61
CA ASN A 158 0.16 -0.49 -2.79
C ASN A 158 -1.16 0.11 -3.30
N PRO A 159 -1.57 1.30 -2.81
CA PRO A 159 -2.83 1.92 -3.22
C PRO A 159 -2.86 2.19 -4.73
N PRO A 160 -4.03 2.22 -5.37
CA PRO A 160 -4.15 2.41 -6.81
C PRO A 160 -3.58 3.76 -7.26
N TRP A 161 -2.86 3.80 -8.40
CA TRP A 161 -2.26 5.00 -8.99
C TRP A 161 -3.00 5.42 -10.25
N GLY A 162 -3.33 6.71 -10.35
CA GLY A 162 -3.94 7.27 -11.56
C GLY A 162 -5.37 6.76 -11.82
N TYR A 163 -6.10 6.37 -10.78
CA TYR A 163 -7.50 5.99 -10.90
C TYR A 163 -8.34 7.21 -11.32
N GLU A 164 -9.16 7.03 -12.34
CA GLU A 164 -10.02 8.08 -12.87
C GLU A 164 -11.40 8.06 -12.21
N PHE A 165 -11.64 9.02 -11.31
CA PHE A 165 -12.92 9.22 -10.66
C PHE A 165 -13.91 9.94 -11.59
N SER A 166 -15.15 9.49 -11.62
CA SER A 166 -16.27 10.23 -12.24
C SER A 166 -16.54 11.55 -11.49
N GLU A 167 -17.22 12.50 -12.11
CA GLU A 167 -17.52 13.79 -11.45
C GLU A 167 -18.39 13.62 -10.21
N SER A 168 -19.33 12.66 -10.20
CA SER A 168 -20.15 12.36 -9.03
C SER A 168 -19.33 11.79 -7.85
N GLU A 169 -18.31 10.97 -8.13
CA GLU A 169 -17.38 10.47 -7.13
C GLU A 169 -16.50 11.61 -6.60
N LYS A 170 -15.96 12.45 -7.49
CA LYS A 170 -15.14 13.62 -7.09
C LYS A 170 -15.91 14.56 -6.14
N GLU A 171 -17.19 14.80 -6.40
CA GLU A 171 -18.02 15.61 -5.51
C GLU A 171 -18.16 15.02 -4.11
N LYS A 172 -18.34 13.70 -4.00
CA LYS A 172 -18.40 12.98 -2.72
C LYS A 172 -17.05 13.03 -2.01
N LEU A 173 -15.97 12.77 -2.75
CA LEU A 173 -14.61 12.78 -2.20
C LEU A 173 -14.20 14.14 -1.66
N ARG A 174 -14.54 15.24 -2.37
CA ARG A 174 -14.28 16.62 -1.90
C ARG A 174 -14.97 16.98 -0.59
N LYS A 175 -16.11 16.35 -0.28
CA LYS A 175 -16.81 16.55 1.00
C LYS A 175 -16.12 15.85 2.16
N ASN A 176 -15.41 14.73 1.88
CA ASN A 176 -14.90 13.83 2.91
C ASN A 176 -13.37 13.91 3.09
N TYR A 177 -12.64 14.39 2.06
CA TYR A 177 -11.18 14.35 2.03
C TYR A 177 -10.58 15.72 1.69
N ARG A 178 -9.63 16.17 2.50
CA ARG A 178 -8.87 17.41 2.25
C ARG A 178 -7.97 17.28 1.01
N THR A 179 -7.46 16.07 0.77
CA THR A 179 -6.61 15.74 -0.38
C THR A 179 -7.36 15.77 -1.70
N ALA A 180 -8.70 15.77 -1.69
CA ALA A 180 -9.54 15.91 -2.88
C ALA A 180 -9.80 17.37 -3.31
N SER A 181 -9.15 18.36 -2.69
CA SER A 181 -9.40 19.80 -2.94
C SER A 181 -8.91 20.30 -4.30
N GLY A 182 -8.00 19.59 -4.95
CA GLY A 182 -7.41 19.95 -6.25
C GLY A 182 -8.33 19.72 -7.46
N LYS A 183 -7.87 20.17 -8.64
CA LYS A 183 -8.51 19.87 -9.93
C LYS A 183 -8.41 18.38 -10.26
N ASN A 184 -7.22 17.81 -10.11
CA ASN A 184 -6.95 16.40 -10.26
C ASN A 184 -6.90 15.77 -8.86
N ILE A 185 -7.61 14.68 -8.69
CA ILE A 185 -7.65 13.92 -7.44
C ILE A 185 -6.84 12.64 -7.65
N GLU A 186 -5.77 12.49 -6.88
CA GLU A 186 -4.95 11.28 -6.92
C GLU A 186 -5.45 10.28 -5.88
N SER A 187 -5.72 9.07 -6.34
CA SER A 187 -6.30 8.01 -5.49
C SER A 187 -5.43 7.69 -4.28
N TYR A 188 -4.13 7.52 -4.45
CA TYR A 188 -3.24 7.20 -3.33
C TYR A 188 -3.14 8.32 -2.27
N ASP A 189 -3.37 9.59 -2.61
CA ASP A 189 -3.46 10.68 -1.62
C ASP A 189 -4.66 10.49 -0.69
N LEU A 190 -5.80 10.05 -1.25
CA LEU A 190 -7.01 9.72 -0.49
C LEU A 190 -6.79 8.52 0.43
N PHE A 191 -6.14 7.47 -0.12
CA PHE A 191 -5.80 6.27 0.66
C PHE A 191 -4.89 6.61 1.84
N ILE A 192 -3.88 7.47 1.65
CA ILE A 192 -3.01 7.92 2.74
C ILE A 192 -3.83 8.69 3.77
N GLU A 193 -4.62 9.69 3.36
CA GLU A 193 -5.42 10.49 4.30
C GLU A 193 -6.36 9.61 5.12
N LYS A 194 -7.04 8.65 4.49
CA LYS A 194 -7.90 7.72 5.20
C LYS A 194 -7.13 6.76 6.10
N ALA A 195 -6.03 6.21 5.63
CA ALA A 195 -5.19 5.33 6.42
C ALA A 195 -4.68 6.03 7.68
N LEU A 196 -4.26 7.30 7.59
CA LEU A 196 -3.85 8.09 8.75
C LEU A 196 -4.99 8.28 9.78
N ARG A 197 -6.26 8.35 9.33
CA ARG A 197 -7.43 8.40 10.24
C ARG A 197 -7.72 7.05 10.91
N ASN A 198 -7.34 5.94 10.26
CA ASN A 198 -7.52 4.58 10.76
C ASN A 198 -6.28 4.04 11.49
N LEU A 199 -5.21 4.81 11.58
CA LEU A 199 -3.97 4.39 12.24
C LEU A 199 -4.04 4.69 13.74
N SER A 200 -3.74 3.70 14.58
CA SER A 200 -3.65 3.90 16.03
C SER A 200 -2.42 4.74 16.38
N ILE A 201 -2.41 5.32 17.57
CA ILE A 201 -1.20 5.98 18.11
C ILE A 201 -0.05 4.97 18.18
N ASN A 202 1.12 5.37 17.72
CA ASN A 202 2.31 4.56 17.46
C ASN A 202 2.12 3.48 16.39
N GLY A 203 0.98 3.45 15.69
CA GLY A 203 0.79 2.59 14.54
C GLY A 203 1.61 3.05 13.33
N GLN A 204 1.84 2.15 12.39
CA GLN A 204 2.70 2.39 11.23
C GLN A 204 1.93 2.19 9.92
N LEU A 205 2.06 3.16 9.02
CA LEU A 205 1.61 3.08 7.63
C LEU A 205 2.82 2.76 6.75
N SER A 206 2.73 1.77 5.88
CA SER A 206 3.78 1.47 4.91
C SER A 206 3.19 1.21 3.53
N PHE A 207 3.36 2.16 2.63
CA PHE A 207 2.84 2.10 1.27
C PHE A 207 3.95 2.18 0.21
N ILE A 208 3.69 1.53 -0.93
CA ILE A 208 4.43 1.76 -2.16
C ILE A 208 3.72 2.86 -2.93
N LEU A 209 4.44 3.90 -3.31
CA LEU A 209 3.88 5.14 -3.86
C LEU A 209 4.73 5.65 -5.02
N PRO A 210 4.14 6.41 -5.98
CA PRO A 210 4.93 7.20 -6.90
C PRO A 210 5.82 8.20 -6.17
N GLU A 211 7.07 8.33 -6.61
CA GLU A 211 8.03 9.31 -6.04
C GLU A 211 7.51 10.75 -6.15
N ALA A 212 6.62 11.01 -7.10
CA ALA A 212 5.95 12.30 -7.30
C ALA A 212 5.29 12.87 -6.03
N ILE A 213 4.87 12.01 -5.09
CA ILE A 213 4.29 12.43 -3.80
C ILE A 213 5.24 13.35 -3.02
N LEU A 214 6.55 13.22 -3.20
CA LEU A 214 7.54 13.98 -2.45
C LEU A 214 7.65 15.44 -2.93
N ASN A 215 7.43 15.71 -4.23
CA ASN A 215 7.83 17.01 -4.81
C ASN A 215 6.78 17.65 -5.73
N VAL A 216 5.78 16.94 -6.23
CA VAL A 216 4.75 17.52 -7.10
C VAL A 216 3.74 18.31 -6.28
N LYS A 217 3.40 19.52 -6.73
CA LYS A 217 2.53 20.49 -6.04
C LYS A 217 1.13 19.92 -5.75
N ALA A 218 0.60 19.07 -6.61
CA ALA A 218 -0.71 18.45 -6.42
C ALA A 218 -0.82 17.69 -5.09
N HIS A 219 0.29 17.13 -4.59
CA HIS A 219 0.36 16.35 -3.35
C HIS A 219 0.63 17.19 -2.08
N THR A 220 0.64 18.53 -2.17
CA THR A 220 0.81 19.40 -0.99
C THR A 220 -0.20 19.09 0.13
N PRO A 221 -1.50 18.86 -0.15
CA PRO A 221 -2.46 18.54 0.92
C PRO A 221 -2.14 17.25 1.69
N VAL A 222 -1.71 16.18 1.00
CA VAL A 222 -1.34 14.93 1.68
C VAL A 222 -0.04 15.08 2.46
N ARG A 223 0.96 15.80 1.94
CA ARG A 223 2.18 16.10 2.71
C ARG A 223 1.88 16.92 3.97
N THR A 224 0.94 17.87 3.88
CA THR A 224 0.45 18.61 5.06
C THR A 224 -0.15 17.66 6.09
N ALA A 225 -1.03 16.74 5.66
CA ALA A 225 -1.63 15.76 6.56
C ALA A 225 -0.59 14.84 7.21
N ILE A 226 0.45 14.44 6.47
CA ILE A 226 1.58 13.67 7.03
C ILE A 226 2.30 14.48 8.11
N MET A 227 2.56 15.77 7.88
CA MET A 227 3.34 16.61 8.78
C MET A 227 2.61 16.93 10.11
N GLU A 228 1.28 16.88 10.14
CA GLU A 228 0.50 17.28 11.31
C GLU A 228 0.68 16.36 12.52
N SER A 229 0.72 15.06 12.32
CA SER A 229 0.64 14.08 13.41
C SER A 229 1.49 12.82 13.22
N ASN A 230 2.39 12.83 12.23
CA ASN A 230 3.15 11.65 11.88
C ASN A 230 4.63 11.99 11.68
N SER A 231 5.49 10.98 11.86
CA SER A 231 6.90 11.06 11.50
C SER A 231 7.21 10.05 10.40
N ILE A 232 8.14 10.40 9.51
CA ILE A 232 8.63 9.47 8.50
C ILE A 232 9.67 8.57 9.17
N ARG A 233 9.42 7.27 9.15
CA ARG A 233 10.32 6.27 9.72
C ARG A 233 11.32 5.75 8.71
N TYR A 234 10.83 5.47 7.48
CA TYR A 234 11.62 4.89 6.42
C TYR A 234 11.18 5.41 5.07
N LEU A 235 12.13 5.77 4.23
CA LEU A 235 11.95 6.14 2.84
C LEU A 235 12.94 5.34 1.98
N ASN A 236 12.44 4.57 1.04
CA ASN A 236 13.28 3.84 0.11
C ASN A 236 12.96 4.21 -1.34
N PHE A 237 13.94 4.69 -2.07
CA PHE A 237 13.85 4.97 -3.50
C PHE A 237 14.05 3.67 -4.28
N LEU A 238 13.00 3.20 -4.94
CA LEU A 238 12.99 1.95 -5.71
C LEU A 238 13.34 2.15 -7.19
N GLY A 239 13.30 3.41 -7.68
CA GLY A 239 13.37 3.70 -9.10
C GLY A 239 12.17 3.11 -9.88
N ASN A 240 12.39 2.67 -11.10
CA ASN A 240 11.37 2.03 -11.93
C ASN A 240 11.22 0.56 -11.53
N ALA A 241 10.41 0.29 -10.52
CA ALA A 241 10.26 -1.03 -9.90
C ALA A 241 9.18 -1.92 -10.55
N PHE A 242 8.36 -1.36 -11.43
CA PHE A 242 7.27 -2.07 -12.11
C PHE A 242 7.56 -2.20 -13.60
N ASP A 243 7.42 -3.43 -14.12
CA ASP A 243 7.60 -3.70 -15.55
C ASP A 243 6.61 -2.89 -16.38
N LYS A 244 7.11 -2.26 -17.46
CA LYS A 244 6.32 -1.46 -18.41
C LYS A 244 5.68 -0.18 -17.84
N VAL A 245 6.03 0.22 -16.60
CA VAL A 245 5.60 1.49 -15.99
C VAL A 245 6.82 2.37 -15.76
N GLN A 246 6.96 3.43 -16.52
CA GLN A 246 8.02 4.42 -16.33
C GLN A 246 7.60 5.43 -15.25
N CYS A 247 7.48 4.98 -14.02
CA CYS A 247 7.12 5.78 -12.87
C CYS A 247 8.04 5.42 -11.71
N PRO A 248 9.01 6.26 -11.37
CA PRO A 248 9.83 6.05 -10.18
C PRO A 248 8.95 5.96 -8.94
N CYS A 249 9.22 4.99 -8.08
CA CYS A 249 8.45 4.75 -6.89
C CYS A 249 9.30 4.60 -5.64
N ILE A 250 8.63 4.73 -4.52
CA ILE A 250 9.22 4.68 -3.19
C ILE A 250 8.45 3.72 -2.29
N ILE A 251 9.11 3.22 -1.25
CA ILE A 251 8.45 2.76 -0.04
C ILE A 251 8.46 3.92 0.94
N LEU A 252 7.28 4.33 1.41
CA LEU A 252 7.13 5.34 2.45
C LEU A 252 6.54 4.70 3.70
N GLN A 253 7.27 4.76 4.81
CA GLN A 253 6.77 4.34 6.12
C GLN A 253 6.60 5.54 7.05
N LEU A 254 5.42 5.64 7.61
CA LEU A 254 5.04 6.67 8.59
C LEU A 254 4.74 6.01 9.91
N ILE A 255 5.01 6.71 11.00
CA ILE A 255 4.54 6.36 12.34
C ILE A 255 3.61 7.47 12.84
N HIS A 256 2.44 7.10 13.35
CA HIS A 256 1.48 8.04 13.92
C HIS A 256 1.89 8.43 15.35
N THR A 257 2.56 9.57 15.49
CA THR A 257 3.10 10.03 16.78
C THR A 257 2.15 10.94 17.56
N GLY A 258 1.09 11.43 16.91
CA GLY A 258 0.24 12.49 17.46
C GLY A 258 0.96 13.84 17.62
N LYS A 259 2.17 13.97 17.06
CA LYS A 259 3.02 15.16 17.12
C LYS A 259 3.43 15.61 15.72
N PRO A 260 3.77 16.89 15.53
CA PRO A 260 4.33 17.37 14.28
C PRO A 260 5.55 16.57 13.84
N LEU A 261 5.73 16.48 12.51
CA LEU A 261 6.76 15.67 11.89
C LEU A 261 8.16 15.98 12.42
N SER A 262 8.89 14.93 12.79
CA SER A 262 10.33 14.95 13.05
C SER A 262 11.05 14.02 12.07
N THR A 263 12.22 14.43 11.63
CA THR A 263 13.09 13.62 10.76
C THR A 263 14.17 12.86 11.52
N VAL A 264 14.26 13.06 12.82
CA VAL A 264 15.29 12.38 13.65
C VAL A 264 15.01 10.88 13.69
N GLY A 265 16.01 10.09 13.31
CA GLY A 265 15.91 8.63 13.23
C GLY A 265 15.26 8.10 11.96
N MET A 266 14.92 8.98 11.00
CA MET A 266 14.42 8.57 9.70
C MET A 266 15.52 7.86 8.91
N GLU A 267 15.23 6.68 8.38
CA GLU A 267 16.11 5.97 7.45
C GLU A 267 15.74 6.33 6.00
N VAL A 268 16.75 6.69 5.22
CA VAL A 268 16.64 6.94 3.78
C VAL A 268 17.53 5.97 3.05
N SER A 269 17.00 5.22 2.11
CA SER A 269 17.78 4.26 1.32
C SER A 269 17.43 4.31 -0.17
N ASP A 270 18.38 3.88 -0.98
CA ASP A 270 18.25 3.59 -2.40
C ASP A 270 18.84 2.21 -2.72
N CYS A 271 19.16 1.97 -4.00
CA CYS A 271 19.76 0.69 -4.44
C CYS A 271 21.15 0.43 -3.86
N SER A 272 21.88 1.46 -3.42
CA SER A 272 23.30 1.41 -3.09
C SER A 272 23.64 1.89 -1.69
N HIS A 273 22.80 2.74 -1.10
CA HIS A 273 23.08 3.42 0.16
C HIS A 273 21.89 3.36 1.12
N CYS A 274 22.20 3.33 2.41
CA CYS A 274 21.25 3.54 3.49
C CYS A 274 21.84 4.54 4.48
N THR A 275 21.10 5.58 4.80
CA THR A 275 21.55 6.66 5.68
C THR A 275 20.47 6.94 6.71
N THR A 276 20.87 7.16 7.96
CA THR A 276 19.97 7.61 9.04
C THR A 276 20.13 9.12 9.24
N ILE A 277 19.02 9.85 9.22
CA ILE A 277 18.99 11.28 9.50
C ILE A 277 19.02 11.48 11.03
N LEU A 278 20.05 12.16 11.52
CA LEU A 278 20.26 12.38 12.96
C LEU A 278 19.79 13.78 13.40
N THR A 279 19.53 14.68 12.46
CA THR A 279 19.11 16.05 12.75
C THR A 279 17.63 16.25 12.44
N ASN A 280 16.95 17.11 13.20
CA ASN A 280 15.59 17.51 12.87
C ASN A 280 15.63 18.56 11.77
N ARG A 281 15.35 18.14 10.54
CA ARG A 281 15.37 19.01 9.35
C ARG A 281 14.08 19.82 9.25
N LYS A 282 14.18 21.07 8.82
CA LYS A 282 13.02 21.86 8.44
C LYS A 282 12.47 21.34 7.13
N ILE A 283 11.23 20.86 7.17
CA ILE A 283 10.52 20.32 6.01
C ILE A 283 9.34 21.21 5.70
N SER A 284 9.09 21.45 4.42
CA SER A 284 7.91 22.15 3.91
C SER A 284 6.95 21.17 3.26
N ALA A 285 5.65 21.39 3.41
CA ALA A 285 4.64 20.63 2.65
C ALA A 285 4.71 20.87 1.14
N GLU A 286 5.42 21.90 0.69
CA GLU A 286 5.61 22.16 -0.76
C GLU A 286 6.44 21.07 -1.42
N TYR A 287 7.47 20.55 -0.70
CA TYR A 287 8.29 19.42 -1.17
C TYR A 287 8.99 18.74 0.00
N PHE A 288 9.17 17.44 -0.12
CA PHE A 288 9.98 16.62 0.77
C PHE A 288 11.30 16.27 0.07
N SER A 289 12.43 16.73 0.59
CA SER A 289 13.76 16.44 0.04
C SER A 289 14.63 15.76 1.09
N PHE A 290 15.09 14.55 0.77
CA PHE A 290 15.87 13.73 1.70
C PHE A 290 17.16 13.16 1.05
N HIS A 291 17.54 13.64 -0.14
CA HIS A 291 18.72 13.14 -0.87
C HIS A 291 20.05 13.61 -0.31
N THR A 292 20.04 14.56 0.63
CA THR A 292 21.27 15.10 1.22
C THR A 292 21.63 14.37 2.51
N THR A 293 22.92 14.26 2.78
CA THR A 293 23.44 13.87 4.12
C THR A 293 23.18 14.98 5.15
N ASP A 294 23.29 14.69 6.43
CA ASP A 294 23.17 15.72 7.48
C ASP A 294 24.24 16.80 7.38
N ALA A 295 25.45 16.45 6.96
CA ALA A 295 26.54 17.41 6.74
C ALA A 295 26.21 18.38 5.60
N GLU A 296 25.73 17.87 4.47
CA GLU A 296 25.30 18.70 3.34
C GLU A 296 24.10 19.59 3.70
N TYR A 297 23.12 19.05 4.43
CA TYR A 297 21.97 19.81 4.89
C TYR A 297 22.41 20.98 5.79
N GLN A 298 23.30 20.76 6.74
CA GLN A 298 23.83 21.81 7.62
C GLN A 298 24.61 22.87 6.85
N LEU A 299 25.38 22.48 5.84
CA LEU A 299 26.08 23.42 4.96
C LEU A 299 25.11 24.29 4.15
N LEU A 300 24.03 23.69 3.63
CA LEU A 300 22.99 24.42 2.89
C LEU A 300 22.25 25.41 3.81
N GLU A 301 21.81 24.97 4.99
CA GLU A 301 21.18 25.84 5.98
C GLU A 301 22.06 27.03 6.36
N LYS A 302 23.34 26.79 6.60
CA LYS A 302 24.30 27.86 6.93
C LYS A 302 24.49 28.85 5.78
N LYS A 303 24.49 28.38 4.52
CA LYS A 303 24.59 29.26 3.34
C LYS A 303 23.31 30.06 3.12
N LEU A 304 22.14 29.45 3.33
CA LEU A 304 20.85 30.11 3.16
C LEU A 304 20.65 31.20 4.23
N ARG A 305 21.01 30.95 5.48
CA ARG A 305 20.97 31.97 6.55
C ARG A 305 21.86 33.16 6.22
N LYS A 306 23.09 32.93 5.77
CA LYS A 306 23.98 34.02 5.36
C LYS A 306 23.41 34.88 4.21
N LYS A 307 22.66 34.28 3.27
CA LYS A 307 21.99 35.02 2.19
C LYS A 307 20.77 35.81 2.68
N ALA A 308 19.99 35.24 3.61
CA ALA A 308 18.85 35.94 4.18
C ALA A 308 19.27 37.21 4.94
N ASP A 309 20.41 37.15 5.65
CA ASP A 309 20.98 38.32 6.34
C ASP A 309 21.42 39.42 5.35
N TYR A 310 21.78 39.07 4.10
CA TYR A 310 22.14 40.06 3.04
C TYR A 310 20.94 40.72 2.37
N PHE A 311 19.72 40.20 2.53
CA PHE A 311 18.50 40.76 1.93
C PHE A 311 17.57 41.40 2.98
N SER A 312 18.00 41.47 4.24
CA SER A 312 17.23 42.08 5.34
C SER A 312 17.66 43.53 5.66
N ASP A 313 18.66 44.08 4.94
CA ASP A 313 19.08 45.48 4.89
C ASP A 313 18.56 46.11 3.59
#